data_5e74e222ff24fe05c43f3157c072e060
#
_entry.id   5e74e222ff24fe05c43f3157c072e060
#
_cell.length_a   1.000
_cell.length_b   1.000
_cell.length_c   1.000
_cell.angle_alpha   90.00
_cell.angle_beta   90.00
_cell.angle_gamma   90.00
#
_symmetry.space_group_name_H-M   'P 1'
#
loop_
_entity.id
_entity.type
_entity.pdbx_description
1 polymer ?
#
loop_
_entity_poly.entity_id
_entity_poly.type
_entity_poly.pdbx_seq_one_letter_code
_entity_poly.pdbx_strand_id
1 'polypeptide(L)'
;TKRERFSGGSRTEWYPCRTIVEPDTEFLDGIYIIQELQNKIYRHSNYDQARLAKKFAEKFNQPEHTSYEGILLTYQPLPVRLQNPNLKGIPYKSKWLSNGTAVQKLYLTVMHSPDGGLEFFFKYQQAELSYQDVEKVYYYLMRIIFAGVEHPELTVGEIIDMV
;
A
#
# COMPACT_ATOMS: atom_id res chain seq x y z
N THR A 1 -6.75 18.13 13.84
CA THR A 1 -7.03 19.13 14.92
C THR A 1 -6.71 18.53 16.28
N LYS A 2 -6.50 19.39 17.33
CA LYS A 2 -6.22 18.95 18.70
C LYS A 2 -7.35 18.07 19.26
N ARG A 3 -8.59 18.34 18.83
CA ARG A 3 -9.79 17.58 19.21
C ARG A 3 -9.80 16.15 18.62
N GLU A 4 -9.26 15.99 17.43
CA GLU A 4 -9.16 14.69 16.73
C GLU A 4 -8.13 13.76 17.36
N ARG A 5 -7.05 14.31 17.94
CA ARG A 5 -6.01 13.51 18.62
C ARG A 5 -6.53 12.79 19.86
N PHE A 6 -7.59 13.28 20.47
CA PHE A 6 -8.19 12.74 21.70
C PHE A 6 -9.51 12.01 21.47
N SER A 7 -10.02 11.95 20.23
CA SER A 7 -11.19 11.13 19.91
C SER A 7 -10.76 9.68 19.74
N GLY A 8 -11.41 8.77 20.42
CA GLY A 8 -11.26 7.33 20.16
C GLY A 8 -11.84 6.96 18.79
N GLY A 9 -11.41 5.81 18.25
CA GLY A 9 -11.88 5.27 16.99
C GLY A 9 -10.78 5.11 15.94
N SER A 10 -11.05 4.30 14.93
CA SER A 10 -10.16 4.14 13.77
C SER A 10 -10.30 5.33 12.84
N ARG A 11 -9.16 5.83 12.36
CA ARG A 11 -9.07 6.85 11.32
C ARG A 11 -8.37 6.32 10.09
N THR A 12 -8.35 5.00 9.97
CA THR A 12 -7.79 4.35 8.79
C THR A 12 -8.73 4.64 7.62
N GLU A 13 -8.19 5.29 6.62
CA GLU A 13 -8.86 5.56 5.37
C GLU A 13 -8.01 5.02 4.23
N TRP A 14 -8.62 4.74 3.11
CA TRP A 14 -7.96 4.31 1.90
C TRP A 14 -8.37 5.21 0.74
N TYR A 15 -7.46 5.39 -0.19
CA TYR A 15 -7.64 6.32 -1.29
C TYR A 15 -7.32 5.64 -2.62
N PRO A 16 -8.14 5.84 -3.65
CA PRO A 16 -7.80 5.41 -4.98
C PRO A 16 -6.57 6.20 -5.47
N CYS A 17 -5.54 5.47 -5.88
CA CYS A 17 -4.33 6.05 -6.46
C CYS A 17 -4.20 5.58 -7.90
N ARG A 18 -4.40 6.49 -8.85
CA ARG A 18 -4.14 6.23 -10.26
C ARG A 18 -2.82 6.87 -10.64
N THR A 19 -1.81 6.06 -10.84
CA THR A 19 -0.49 6.50 -11.29
C THR A 19 -0.28 6.09 -12.75
N ILE A 20 0.28 6.97 -13.54
CA ILE A 20 0.79 6.68 -14.87
C ILE A 20 2.25 7.11 -14.84
N VAL A 21 3.14 6.17 -15.11
CA VAL A 21 4.57 6.41 -15.27
C VAL A 21 4.93 5.86 -16.65
N GLU A 22 5.45 6.71 -17.51
CA GLU A 22 5.83 6.30 -18.85
C GLU A 22 7.11 5.45 -18.81
N PRO A 23 7.27 4.48 -19.72
CA PRO A 23 8.42 3.59 -19.73
C PRO A 23 9.77 4.29 -19.87
N ASP A 24 9.82 5.45 -20.50
CA ASP A 24 11.02 6.28 -20.69
C ASP A 24 11.33 7.23 -19.52
N THR A 25 10.50 7.22 -18.48
CA THR A 25 10.73 7.98 -17.25
C THR A 25 11.86 7.33 -16.45
N GLU A 26 12.84 8.10 -15.98
CA GLU A 26 13.85 7.60 -15.04
C GLU A 26 13.18 7.08 -13.76
N PHE A 27 13.70 6.00 -13.20
CA PHE A 27 13.09 5.33 -12.04
C PHE A 27 12.95 6.29 -10.85
N LEU A 28 13.96 7.11 -10.60
CA LEU A 28 13.93 8.11 -9.53
C LEU A 28 12.86 9.18 -9.76
N ASP A 29 12.70 9.64 -10.99
CA ASP A 29 11.66 10.61 -11.36
C ASP A 29 10.27 10.00 -11.22
N GLY A 30 10.11 8.72 -11.58
CA GLY A 30 8.89 7.96 -11.33
C GLY A 30 8.48 7.94 -9.85
N ILE A 31 9.46 7.79 -8.94
CA ILE A 31 9.23 7.88 -7.48
C ILE A 31 8.73 9.28 -7.10
N TYR A 32 9.32 10.34 -7.61
CA TYR A 32 8.87 11.71 -7.34
C TYR A 32 7.47 11.99 -7.88
N ILE A 33 7.13 11.49 -9.07
CA ILE A 33 5.78 11.58 -9.64
C ILE A 33 4.75 10.93 -8.70
N ILE A 34 5.05 9.73 -8.21
CA ILE A 34 4.19 9.01 -7.26
C ILE A 34 4.05 9.78 -5.94
N GLN A 35 5.15 10.29 -5.41
CA GLN A 35 5.15 11.06 -4.16
C GLN A 35 4.30 12.35 -4.28
N GLU A 36 4.44 13.08 -5.38
CA GLU A 36 3.62 14.26 -5.62
C GLU A 36 2.12 13.93 -5.73
N LEU A 37 1.80 12.84 -6.42
CA LEU A 37 0.43 12.34 -6.52
C LEU A 37 -0.14 12.00 -5.14
N GLN A 38 0.60 11.26 -4.33
CA GLN A 38 0.20 10.94 -2.95
C GLN A 38 -0.03 12.21 -2.12
N ASN A 39 0.85 13.19 -2.21
CA ASN A 39 0.69 14.48 -1.52
C ASN A 39 -0.59 15.20 -1.96
N LYS A 40 -0.94 15.17 -3.23
CA LYS A 40 -2.21 15.74 -3.75
C LYS A 40 -3.41 14.97 -3.20
N ILE A 41 -3.37 13.64 -3.21
CA ILE A 41 -4.43 12.80 -2.64
C ILE A 41 -4.64 13.12 -1.16
N TYR A 42 -3.59 13.19 -0.36
CA TYR A 42 -3.69 13.49 1.08
C TYR A 42 -4.24 14.87 1.38
N ARG A 43 -3.93 15.89 0.57
CA ARG A 43 -4.51 17.23 0.71
C ARG A 43 -6.03 17.24 0.49
N HIS A 44 -6.55 16.31 -0.29
CA HIS A 44 -7.96 16.18 -0.65
C HIS A 44 -8.64 14.98 0.01
N SER A 45 -8.02 14.43 1.06
CA SER A 45 -8.48 13.19 1.71
C SER A 45 -9.80 13.31 2.48
N ASN A 46 -10.22 14.52 2.79
CA ASN A 46 -11.46 14.77 3.55
C ASN A 46 -12.70 14.76 2.65
N TYR A 47 -13.01 13.60 2.05
CA TYR A 47 -14.22 13.41 1.27
C TYR A 47 -14.98 12.14 1.70
N ASP A 48 -16.28 12.13 1.44
CA ASP A 48 -17.16 11.00 1.73
C ASP A 48 -16.98 9.91 0.65
N GLN A 49 -16.30 8.83 1.01
CA GLN A 49 -16.04 7.70 0.11
C GLN A 49 -17.32 7.00 -0.34
N ALA A 50 -18.32 6.86 0.54
CA ALA A 50 -19.59 6.24 0.17
C ALA A 50 -20.32 7.07 -0.89
N ARG A 51 -20.29 8.39 -0.76
CA ARG A 51 -20.84 9.30 -1.77
C ARG A 51 -20.08 9.22 -3.10
N LEU A 52 -18.75 9.06 -3.05
CA LEU A 52 -17.93 8.88 -4.25
C LEU A 52 -18.26 7.57 -4.95
N ALA A 53 -18.32 6.45 -4.20
CA ALA A 53 -18.68 5.14 -4.74
C ALA A 53 -20.06 5.16 -5.41
N LYS A 54 -21.05 5.79 -4.78
CA LYS A 54 -22.37 5.98 -5.36
C LYS A 54 -22.32 6.74 -6.68
N LYS A 55 -21.60 7.86 -6.74
CA LYS A 55 -21.43 8.62 -7.97
C LYS A 55 -20.74 7.84 -9.09
N PHE A 56 -19.77 6.98 -8.75
CA PHE A 56 -19.16 6.09 -9.73
C PHE A 56 -20.13 5.04 -10.23
N ALA A 57 -20.89 4.40 -9.34
CA ALA A 57 -21.91 3.44 -9.71
C ALA A 57 -22.93 4.05 -10.70
N GLU A 58 -23.45 5.24 -10.39
CA GLU A 58 -24.35 5.98 -11.27
C GLU A 58 -23.69 6.32 -12.63
N LYS A 59 -22.48 6.88 -12.60
CA LYS A 59 -21.77 7.32 -13.82
C LYS A 59 -21.43 6.18 -14.77
N PHE A 60 -21.07 5.02 -14.24
CA PHE A 60 -20.63 3.86 -15.02
C PHE A 60 -21.70 2.77 -15.13
N ASN A 61 -22.92 3.05 -14.68
CA ASN A 61 -24.06 2.12 -14.69
C ASN A 61 -23.69 0.76 -14.07
N GLN A 62 -23.03 0.80 -12.92
CA GLN A 62 -22.59 -0.37 -12.17
C GLN A 62 -23.47 -0.58 -10.94
N PRO A 63 -23.59 -1.82 -10.40
CA PRO A 63 -24.27 -2.07 -9.13
C PRO A 63 -23.70 -1.19 -7.99
N GLU A 64 -24.54 -0.74 -7.08
CA GLU A 64 -24.18 0.17 -5.97
C GLU A 64 -23.04 -0.36 -5.09
N HIS A 65 -22.85 -1.68 -5.06
CA HIS A 65 -21.82 -2.36 -4.26
C HIS A 65 -20.62 -2.84 -5.10
N THR A 66 -20.43 -2.32 -6.33
CA THR A 66 -19.27 -2.69 -7.12
C THR A 66 -18.01 -2.22 -6.41
N SER A 67 -17.16 -3.15 -6.00
CA SER A 67 -15.83 -2.83 -5.47
C SER A 67 -14.92 -2.49 -6.64
N TYR A 68 -14.39 -1.27 -6.62
CA TYR A 68 -13.37 -0.84 -7.57
C TYR A 68 -11.95 -1.17 -7.09
N GLU A 69 -11.85 -1.86 -5.95
CA GLU A 69 -10.62 -2.14 -5.24
C GLU A 69 -10.16 -3.57 -5.51
N GLY A 70 -9.30 -3.73 -6.51
CA GLY A 70 -8.65 -5.02 -6.75
C GLY A 70 -7.44 -5.23 -5.86
N ILE A 71 -6.59 -4.19 -5.73
CA ILE A 71 -5.32 -4.23 -5.01
C ILE A 71 -5.29 -3.11 -3.98
N LEU A 72 -4.92 -3.43 -2.76
CA LEU A 72 -4.70 -2.48 -1.69
C LEU A 72 -3.25 -2.57 -1.21
N LEU A 73 -2.61 -1.41 -1.04
CA LEU A 73 -1.28 -1.28 -0.47
C LEU A 73 -1.35 -0.45 0.81
N THR A 74 -0.77 -0.97 1.89
CA THR A 74 -0.50 -0.21 3.12
C THR A 74 0.98 -0.23 3.42
N TYR A 75 1.56 0.94 3.61
CA TYR A 75 2.92 1.08 4.09
C TYR A 75 2.93 1.67 5.50
N GLN A 76 3.56 0.98 6.44
CA GLN A 76 3.70 1.40 7.83
C GLN A 76 5.17 1.67 8.15
N PRO A 77 5.62 2.94 8.07
CA PRO A 77 7.04 3.30 8.16
C PRO A 77 7.63 3.15 9.57
N LEU A 78 6.79 2.94 10.58
CA LEU A 78 7.25 2.85 11.96
C LEU A 78 6.88 1.48 12.54
N PRO A 79 7.86 0.74 13.11
CA PRO A 79 7.51 -0.38 13.98
C PRO A 79 6.63 0.18 15.11
N VAL A 80 5.61 -0.58 15.50
CA VAL A 80 4.82 -0.26 16.70
C VAL A 80 5.76 -0.34 17.89
N ARG A 81 6.49 0.74 18.14
CA ARG A 81 7.31 0.87 19.34
C ARG A 81 6.37 1.24 20.47
N LEU A 82 6.36 0.42 21.49
CA LEU A 82 5.82 0.82 22.79
C LEU A 82 6.67 1.98 23.30
N GLN A 83 6.25 3.21 22.99
CA GLN A 83 6.98 4.43 23.40
C GLN A 83 6.81 4.75 24.89
N ASN A 84 6.32 3.79 25.67
CA ASN A 84 6.21 3.95 27.10
C ASN A 84 7.61 3.78 27.74
N PRO A 85 8.17 4.82 28.37
CA PRO A 85 9.48 4.74 28.99
C PRO A 85 9.58 3.66 30.10
N ASN A 86 8.45 3.29 30.71
CA ASN A 86 8.39 2.21 31.71
C ASN A 86 8.51 0.81 31.08
N LEU A 87 8.36 0.70 29.76
CA LEU A 87 8.51 -0.55 29.00
C LEU A 87 9.84 -0.61 28.25
N LYS A 88 10.71 0.37 28.46
CA LYS A 88 12.05 0.40 27.85
C LYS A 88 12.85 -0.81 28.30
N GLY A 89 13.33 -1.60 27.34
CA GLY A 89 14.12 -2.80 27.61
C GLY A 89 13.29 -4.08 27.78
N ILE A 90 11.96 -4.02 27.74
CA ILE A 90 11.12 -5.22 27.70
C ILE A 90 11.15 -5.75 26.25
N PRO A 91 11.66 -6.96 25.99
CA PRO A 91 11.61 -7.55 24.68
C PRO A 91 10.16 -7.84 24.30
N TYR A 92 9.75 -7.44 23.10
CA TYR A 92 8.44 -7.78 22.55
C TYR A 92 8.59 -8.28 21.11
N LYS A 93 7.64 -9.10 20.70
CA LYS A 93 7.52 -9.58 19.32
C LYS A 93 6.10 -9.29 18.86
N SER A 94 5.97 -8.61 17.72
CA SER A 94 4.68 -8.45 17.05
C SER A 94 4.50 -9.57 16.03
N LYS A 95 3.27 -10.01 15.83
CA LYS A 95 2.90 -10.99 14.83
C LYS A 95 1.58 -10.60 14.21
N TRP A 96 1.53 -10.54 12.90
CA TRP A 96 0.28 -10.41 12.17
C TRP A 96 -0.48 -11.74 12.19
N LEU A 97 -1.74 -11.65 12.57
CA LEU A 97 -2.66 -12.79 12.55
C LEU A 97 -3.71 -12.54 11.47
N SER A 98 -3.90 -13.53 10.60
CA SER A 98 -5.01 -13.50 9.65
C SER A 98 -6.28 -13.95 10.36
N ASN A 99 -7.38 -13.26 10.09
CA ASN A 99 -8.73 -13.69 10.48
C ASN A 99 -9.38 -14.66 9.46
N GLY A 100 -8.61 -15.10 8.44
CA GLY A 100 -9.09 -16.00 7.39
C GLY A 100 -9.98 -15.35 6.33
N THR A 101 -10.20 -14.03 6.37
CA THR A 101 -11.01 -13.31 5.39
C THR A 101 -10.17 -12.32 4.58
N ALA A 102 -10.43 -12.20 3.29
CA ALA A 102 -9.85 -11.19 2.42
C ALA A 102 -10.98 -10.49 1.65
N VAL A 103 -11.10 -9.19 1.80
CA VAL A 103 -12.10 -8.37 1.10
C VAL A 103 -11.57 -7.98 -0.28
N GLN A 104 -10.30 -7.59 -0.36
CA GLN A 104 -9.63 -7.27 -1.60
C GLN A 104 -9.06 -8.53 -2.27
N LYS A 105 -8.94 -8.52 -3.60
CA LYS A 105 -8.29 -9.61 -4.34
C LYS A 105 -6.85 -9.82 -3.85
N LEU A 106 -6.12 -8.72 -3.67
CA LEU A 106 -4.77 -8.69 -3.11
C LEU A 106 -4.61 -7.50 -2.17
N TYR A 107 -4.14 -7.77 -0.96
CA TYR A 107 -3.79 -6.75 0.02
C TYR A 107 -2.33 -6.94 0.44
N LEU A 108 -1.49 -5.98 0.09
CA LEU A 108 -0.09 -5.93 0.49
C LEU A 108 0.10 -4.95 1.65
N THR A 109 0.62 -5.43 2.76
CA THR A 109 1.08 -4.60 3.87
C THR A 109 2.60 -4.67 3.94
N VAL A 110 3.25 -3.51 3.90
CA VAL A 110 4.70 -3.38 4.08
C VAL A 110 4.96 -2.68 5.39
N MET A 111 5.81 -3.25 6.22
CA MET A 111 6.14 -2.74 7.55
C MET A 111 7.65 -2.70 7.76
N HIS A 112 8.11 -1.75 8.57
CA HIS A 112 9.47 -1.81 9.08
C HIS A 112 9.59 -2.86 10.18
N SER A 113 10.56 -3.73 10.04
CA SER A 113 10.98 -4.65 11.07
C SER A 113 11.82 -3.93 12.13
N PRO A 114 11.86 -4.42 13.39
CA PRO A 114 12.67 -3.82 14.45
C PRO A 114 14.18 -3.79 14.18
N ASP A 115 14.67 -4.68 13.31
CA ASP A 115 16.07 -4.77 12.88
C ASP A 115 16.43 -3.85 11.71
N GLY A 116 15.45 -3.08 11.20
CA GLY A 116 15.63 -2.14 10.10
C GLY A 116 15.30 -2.71 8.71
N GLY A 117 14.88 -3.96 8.64
CA GLY A 117 14.40 -4.56 7.40
C GLY A 117 12.97 -4.17 7.05
N LEU A 118 12.46 -4.73 5.95
CA LEU A 118 11.07 -4.63 5.53
C LEU A 118 10.41 -6.00 5.58
N GLU A 119 9.22 -6.04 6.16
CA GLU A 119 8.36 -7.22 6.19
C GLU A 119 7.18 -7.00 5.23
N PHE A 120 6.93 -7.98 4.37
CA PHE A 120 5.86 -7.95 3.37
C PHE A 120 4.81 -9.00 3.72
N PHE A 121 3.58 -8.56 3.93
CA PHE A 121 2.44 -9.41 4.24
C PHE A 121 1.45 -9.38 3.09
N PHE A 122 1.24 -10.53 2.46
CA PHE A 122 0.28 -10.69 1.39
C PHE A 122 -0.97 -11.38 1.91
N LYS A 123 -2.11 -10.73 1.75
CA LYS A 123 -3.43 -11.29 2.01
C LYS A 123 -4.22 -11.26 0.72
N TYR A 124 -4.77 -12.39 0.30
CA TYR A 124 -5.42 -12.51 -1.01
C TYR A 124 -6.59 -13.48 -0.99
N GLN A 125 -7.47 -13.33 -1.98
CA GLN A 125 -8.60 -14.23 -2.18
C GLN A 125 -8.15 -15.43 -3.00
N GLN A 126 -8.20 -16.63 -2.42
CA GLN A 126 -7.78 -17.87 -3.09
C GLN A 126 -8.66 -18.25 -4.29
N ALA A 127 -9.87 -17.70 -4.37
CA ALA A 127 -10.73 -17.87 -5.54
C ALA A 127 -10.25 -17.06 -6.77
N GLU A 128 -9.44 -16.00 -6.56
CA GLU A 128 -8.98 -15.08 -7.59
C GLU A 128 -7.50 -15.26 -7.92
N LEU A 129 -6.69 -15.60 -6.92
CA LEU A 129 -5.23 -15.71 -7.03
C LEU A 129 -4.74 -17.01 -6.39
N SER A 130 -3.88 -17.72 -7.09
CA SER A 130 -3.16 -18.85 -6.51
C SER A 130 -1.97 -18.40 -5.67
N TYR A 131 -1.43 -19.30 -4.85
CA TYR A 131 -0.17 -19.05 -4.13
C TYR A 131 0.97 -18.69 -5.09
N GLN A 132 1.05 -19.40 -6.22
CA GLN A 132 2.08 -19.17 -7.24
C GLN A 132 1.96 -17.76 -7.89
N ASP A 133 0.74 -17.24 -8.05
CA ASP A 133 0.55 -15.88 -8.57
C ASP A 133 1.08 -14.85 -7.58
N VAL A 134 0.79 -15.02 -6.30
CA VAL A 134 1.28 -14.11 -5.25
C VAL A 134 2.79 -14.21 -5.08
N GLU A 135 3.37 -15.42 -5.18
CA GLU A 135 4.81 -15.63 -5.15
C GLU A 135 5.51 -14.93 -6.33
N LYS A 136 4.94 -14.99 -7.54
CA LYS A 136 5.43 -14.23 -8.69
C LYS A 136 5.36 -12.71 -8.45
N VAL A 137 4.25 -12.20 -7.92
CA VAL A 137 4.12 -10.78 -7.57
C VAL A 137 5.22 -10.36 -6.61
N TYR A 138 5.47 -11.15 -5.55
CA TYR A 138 6.56 -10.89 -4.63
C TYR A 138 7.93 -10.88 -5.32
N TYR A 139 8.19 -11.89 -6.15
CA TYR A 139 9.46 -12.03 -6.87
C TYR A 139 9.74 -10.80 -7.76
N TYR A 140 8.77 -10.41 -8.59
CA TYR A 140 8.92 -9.24 -9.46
C TYR A 140 9.03 -7.93 -8.67
N LEU A 141 8.23 -7.79 -7.61
CA LEU A 141 8.29 -6.61 -6.74
C LEU A 141 9.69 -6.44 -6.14
N MET A 142 10.28 -7.52 -5.63
CA MET A 142 11.64 -7.48 -5.07
C MET A 142 12.68 -7.15 -6.12
N ARG A 143 12.60 -7.75 -7.30
CA ARG A 143 13.55 -7.46 -8.39
C ARG A 143 13.46 -6.01 -8.84
N ILE A 144 12.28 -5.47 -9.02
CA ILE A 144 12.08 -4.06 -9.38
C ILE A 144 12.65 -3.14 -8.29
N ILE A 145 12.37 -3.42 -7.02
CA ILE A 145 12.90 -2.61 -5.91
C ILE A 145 14.42 -2.64 -5.90
N PHE A 146 15.04 -3.81 -5.98
CA PHE A 146 16.50 -3.92 -5.94
C PHE A 146 17.15 -3.30 -7.17
N ALA A 147 16.65 -3.57 -8.37
CA ALA A 147 17.19 -2.99 -9.60
C ALA A 147 17.04 -1.46 -9.61
N GLY A 148 15.89 -0.94 -9.18
CA GLY A 148 15.67 0.51 -9.14
C GLY A 148 16.47 1.23 -8.04
N VAL A 149 16.79 0.56 -6.92
CA VAL A 149 17.69 1.12 -5.89
C VAL A 149 19.13 1.08 -6.35
N GLU A 150 19.55 0.05 -7.06
CA GLU A 150 20.92 -0.12 -7.58
C GLU A 150 21.17 0.80 -8.79
N HIS A 151 20.14 1.01 -9.61
CA HIS A 151 20.23 1.78 -10.86
C HIS A 151 19.10 2.83 -10.96
N PRO A 152 19.08 3.84 -10.08
CA PRO A 152 17.98 4.83 -10.03
C PRO A 152 17.91 5.74 -11.26
N GLU A 153 19.00 5.79 -12.05
CA GLU A 153 19.11 6.56 -13.30
C GLU A 153 18.52 5.84 -14.51
N LEU A 154 18.29 4.54 -14.44
CA LEU A 154 17.66 3.80 -15.53
C LEU A 154 16.18 4.14 -15.65
N THR A 155 15.66 4.02 -16.86
CA THR A 155 14.22 4.20 -17.11
C THR A 155 13.40 3.06 -16.52
N VAL A 156 12.13 3.33 -16.26
CA VAL A 156 11.20 2.30 -15.76
C VAL A 156 11.12 1.13 -16.72
N GLY A 157 11.17 1.37 -18.04
CA GLY A 157 11.20 0.33 -19.06
C GLY A 157 12.43 -0.56 -18.94
N GLU A 158 13.64 0.05 -18.84
CA GLU A 158 14.89 -0.71 -18.67
C GLU A 158 14.89 -1.53 -17.38
N ILE A 159 14.40 -0.99 -16.26
CA ILE A 159 14.26 -1.73 -15.00
C ILE A 159 13.30 -2.93 -15.17
N ILE A 160 12.19 -2.75 -15.88
CA ILE A 160 11.23 -3.84 -16.15
C ILE A 160 11.87 -4.92 -17.02
N ASP A 161 12.65 -4.55 -18.03
CA ASP A 161 13.32 -5.49 -18.91
C ASP A 161 14.43 -6.32 -18.21
N MET A 162 14.96 -5.81 -17.08
CA MET A 162 15.93 -6.54 -16.23
C MET A 162 15.26 -7.61 -15.34
N VAL A 163 13.94 -7.61 -15.22
CA VAL A 163 13.17 -8.39 -14.26
C VAL A 163 12.44 -9.56 -14.91
#